data_8a74a8592ebf3cd1e859aebb616c99e3
#
_entry.id   8a74a8592ebf3cd1e859aebb616c99e3
#
_cell.length_a   1.000
_cell.length_b   1.000
_cell.length_c   1.000
_cell.angle_alpha   90.00
_cell.angle_beta   90.00
_cell.angle_gamma   90.00
#
_symmetry.space_group_name_H-M   'P 1'
#
loop_
_entity.id
_entity.type
_entity.pdbx_description
1 polymer ?
#
loop_
_entity_poly.entity_id
_entity_poly.type
_entity_poly.pdbx_seq_one_letter_code
_entity_poly.pdbx_strand_id
1 'polypeptide(L)'
;VDTWNQSLDDALRLRARQVPSKTLSDFFDRLAYTINAGQEIQDFLLSEQDAVIQSYVTIYEGALANIEVMKDLYLSMILSVTFALVFATVLPILTGTDPTMTVGGVVVMYAFVQVGFLFLVQRSAPYDPVWYHPDDRDQTAAERKIRGSVIAGILLTSIAIAGSLFVLLGQTPISPEAIPLPIYAAFPTTPLLIPGLIVRSEERKVKDRDDEFTNFIRALGATETAKQSTTSRVLETLRKKDFGALTPNIDDLYKRLNIRIEPEMAWRHFSSDTRSYLIQKFSEMYLLGR
;
A
#
# COMPACT_ATOMS: atom_id res chain seq x y z
N VAL A 1 -23.86 -8.01 26.49
CA VAL A 1 -25.28 -8.06 26.81
C VAL A 1 -25.50 -9.02 27.96
N ASP A 2 -25.23 -10.30 27.83
CA ASP A 2 -25.54 -11.33 28.85
C ASP A 2 -24.74 -11.19 30.17
N THR A 3 -23.51 -10.67 30.10
CA THR A 3 -22.64 -10.52 31.29
C THR A 3 -22.92 -9.26 32.11
N TRP A 4 -23.55 -8.22 31.53
CA TRP A 4 -23.71 -6.91 32.15
C TRP A 4 -25.16 -6.53 32.41
N ASN A 5 -26.12 -7.40 32.06
CA ASN A 5 -27.57 -7.19 32.19
C ASN A 5 -28.04 -5.84 31.57
N GLN A 6 -27.38 -5.40 30.49
CA GLN A 6 -27.71 -4.17 29.76
C GLN A 6 -28.48 -4.51 28.50
N SER A 7 -29.39 -3.64 28.10
CA SER A 7 -30.09 -3.75 26.82
C SER A 7 -29.09 -3.56 25.65
N LEU A 8 -29.41 -4.12 24.48
CA LEU A 8 -28.54 -4.03 23.30
C LEU A 8 -28.34 -2.57 22.85
N ASP A 9 -29.39 -1.75 22.93
CA ASP A 9 -29.34 -0.33 22.59
C ASP A 9 -28.42 0.46 23.54
N ASP A 10 -28.46 0.19 24.85
CA ASP A 10 -27.56 0.82 25.83
C ASP A 10 -26.10 0.43 25.59
N ALA A 11 -25.84 -0.85 25.26
CA ALA A 11 -24.51 -1.34 24.96
C ALA A 11 -23.95 -0.68 23.68
N LEU A 12 -24.78 -0.49 22.64
CA LEU A 12 -24.42 0.19 21.42
C LEU A 12 -24.09 1.68 21.64
N ARG A 13 -24.92 2.39 22.42
CA ARG A 13 -24.67 3.80 22.79
C ARG A 13 -23.38 3.96 23.59
N LEU A 14 -23.08 3.02 24.49
CA LEU A 14 -21.81 3.02 25.22
C LEU A 14 -20.62 2.84 24.28
N ARG A 15 -20.74 1.91 23.32
CA ARG A 15 -19.71 1.69 22.30
C ARG A 15 -19.55 2.88 21.35
N ALA A 16 -20.63 3.53 20.95
CA ALA A 16 -20.59 4.73 20.13
C ALA A 16 -19.68 5.81 20.75
N ARG A 17 -19.75 6.01 22.07
CA ARG A 17 -18.92 6.99 22.79
C ARG A 17 -17.44 6.60 22.91
N GLN A 18 -17.10 5.33 22.77
CA GLN A 18 -15.74 4.80 22.94
C GLN A 18 -14.96 4.69 21.62
N VAL A 19 -15.66 4.69 20.49
CA VAL A 19 -15.04 4.50 19.17
C VAL A 19 -14.46 5.82 18.67
N PRO A 20 -13.18 5.84 18.24
CA PRO A 20 -12.53 7.06 17.74
C PRO A 20 -13.04 7.49 16.35
N SER A 21 -13.65 6.59 15.57
CA SER A 21 -14.22 6.89 14.26
C SER A 21 -15.60 7.51 14.39
N LYS A 22 -15.76 8.76 13.93
CA LYS A 22 -17.05 9.46 13.93
C LYS A 22 -18.11 8.70 13.13
N THR A 23 -17.76 8.19 11.94
CA THR A 23 -18.68 7.43 11.09
C THR A 23 -19.22 6.18 11.80
N LEU A 24 -18.34 5.46 12.50
CA LEU A 24 -18.74 4.27 13.24
C LEU A 24 -19.52 4.62 14.52
N SER A 25 -19.19 5.71 15.18
CA SER A 25 -19.96 6.25 16.32
C SER A 25 -21.39 6.59 15.89
N ASP A 26 -21.55 7.36 14.81
CA ASP A 26 -22.85 7.75 14.26
C ASP A 26 -23.67 6.51 13.81
N PHE A 27 -23.02 5.50 13.25
CA PHE A 27 -23.66 4.23 12.88
C PHE A 27 -24.20 3.49 14.10
N PHE A 28 -23.42 3.36 15.18
CA PHE A 28 -23.87 2.71 16.41
C PHE A 28 -25.02 3.45 17.08
N ASP A 29 -25.01 4.78 17.07
CA ASP A 29 -26.10 5.59 17.63
C ASP A 29 -27.40 5.40 16.82
N ARG A 30 -27.34 5.38 15.48
CA ARG A 30 -28.50 5.09 14.63
C ARG A 30 -29.01 3.67 14.82
N LEU A 31 -28.12 2.68 14.91
CA LEU A 31 -28.51 1.30 15.17
C LEU A 31 -29.18 1.16 16.54
N ALA A 32 -28.66 1.79 17.57
CA ALA A 32 -29.27 1.79 18.90
C ALA A 32 -30.69 2.40 18.89
N TYR A 33 -30.85 3.51 18.15
CA TYR A 33 -32.18 4.15 17.98
C TYR A 33 -33.16 3.23 17.25
N THR A 34 -32.73 2.56 16.19
CA THR A 34 -33.55 1.64 15.38
C THR A 34 -34.01 0.44 16.20
N ILE A 35 -33.13 -0.14 17.02
CA ILE A 35 -33.47 -1.25 17.93
C ILE A 35 -34.48 -0.79 18.98
N ASN A 36 -34.28 0.37 19.56
CA ASN A 36 -35.20 0.93 20.55
C ASN A 36 -36.60 1.23 19.95
N ALA A 37 -36.62 1.63 18.66
CA ALA A 37 -37.86 1.83 17.92
C ALA A 37 -38.56 0.52 17.49
N GLY A 38 -37.96 -0.64 17.77
CA GLY A 38 -38.54 -1.96 17.44
C GLY A 38 -38.47 -2.31 15.94
N GLN A 39 -37.59 -1.64 15.17
CA GLN A 39 -37.42 -1.97 13.76
C GLN A 39 -36.50 -3.20 13.61
N GLU A 40 -36.64 -3.92 12.51
CA GLU A 40 -35.85 -5.09 12.22
C GLU A 40 -34.41 -4.68 11.87
N ILE A 41 -33.43 -5.28 12.55
CA ILE A 41 -32.01 -4.95 12.39
C ILE A 41 -31.55 -5.20 10.96
N GLN A 42 -32.08 -6.23 10.30
CA GLN A 42 -31.72 -6.58 8.94
C GLN A 42 -32.09 -5.47 7.95
N ASP A 43 -33.29 -4.92 8.05
CA ASP A 43 -33.76 -3.83 7.18
C ASP A 43 -32.93 -2.56 7.38
N PHE A 44 -32.58 -2.25 8.62
CA PHE A 44 -31.67 -1.15 8.93
C PHE A 44 -30.29 -1.36 8.29
N LEU A 45 -29.70 -2.55 8.48
CA LEU A 45 -28.37 -2.83 7.92
C LEU A 45 -28.32 -2.74 6.40
N LEU A 46 -29.36 -3.21 5.71
CA LEU A 46 -29.49 -3.10 4.26
C LEU A 46 -29.61 -1.64 3.80
N SER A 47 -30.41 -0.84 4.52
CA SER A 47 -30.58 0.58 4.18
C SER A 47 -29.32 1.42 4.47
N GLU A 48 -28.59 1.07 5.52
CA GLU A 48 -27.35 1.77 5.89
C GLU A 48 -26.14 1.35 5.04
N GLN A 49 -26.15 0.17 4.46
CA GLN A 49 -25.04 -0.35 3.66
C GLN A 49 -24.64 0.64 2.55
N ASP A 50 -25.59 1.11 1.78
CA ASP A 50 -25.32 2.06 0.69
C ASP A 50 -24.83 3.40 1.21
N ALA A 51 -25.38 3.89 2.33
CA ALA A 51 -24.96 5.13 2.96
C ALA A 51 -23.51 5.06 3.47
N VAL A 52 -23.13 3.95 4.10
CA VAL A 52 -21.76 3.73 4.58
C VAL A 52 -20.78 3.62 3.42
N ILE A 53 -21.14 2.86 2.37
CA ILE A 53 -20.31 2.75 1.14
C ILE A 53 -20.11 4.13 0.50
N GLN A 54 -21.17 4.91 0.32
CA GLN A 54 -21.09 6.25 -0.28
C GLN A 54 -20.24 7.20 0.58
N SER A 55 -20.38 7.14 1.90
CA SER A 55 -19.57 7.94 2.80
C SER A 55 -18.08 7.59 2.68
N TYR A 56 -17.76 6.29 2.61
CA TYR A 56 -16.39 5.83 2.42
C TYR A 56 -15.82 6.27 1.07
N VAL A 57 -16.58 6.10 -0.02
CA VAL A 57 -16.19 6.51 -1.37
C VAL A 57 -15.90 8.02 -1.39
N THR A 58 -16.77 8.84 -0.81
CA THR A 58 -16.58 10.29 -0.75
C THR A 58 -15.30 10.69 -0.02
N ILE A 59 -15.00 10.05 1.12
CA ILE A 59 -13.78 10.29 1.89
C ILE A 59 -12.53 9.87 1.07
N TYR A 60 -12.61 8.72 0.41
CA TYR A 60 -11.52 8.19 -0.39
C TYR A 60 -11.25 9.05 -1.63
N GLU A 61 -12.29 9.45 -2.36
CA GLU A 61 -12.19 10.38 -3.50
C GLU A 61 -11.62 11.73 -3.08
N GLY A 62 -12.02 12.25 -1.92
CA GLY A 62 -11.44 13.46 -1.35
C GLY A 62 -9.94 13.33 -1.06
N ALA A 63 -9.51 12.19 -0.55
CA ALA A 63 -8.10 11.91 -0.33
C ALA A 63 -7.32 11.79 -1.65
N LEU A 64 -7.90 11.16 -2.68
CA LEU A 64 -7.30 11.09 -4.02
C LEU A 64 -7.19 12.46 -4.68
N ALA A 65 -8.23 13.30 -4.57
CA ALA A 65 -8.19 14.68 -5.07
C ALA A 65 -7.06 15.50 -4.42
N ASN A 66 -6.83 15.33 -3.13
CA ASN A 66 -5.69 15.97 -2.45
C ASN A 66 -4.34 15.50 -3.00
N ILE A 67 -4.19 14.22 -3.35
CA ILE A 67 -2.96 13.71 -3.99
C ILE A 67 -2.79 14.31 -5.38
N GLU A 68 -3.87 14.50 -6.13
CA GLU A 68 -3.82 15.14 -7.45
C GLU A 68 -3.34 16.59 -7.36
N VAL A 69 -3.87 17.35 -6.41
CA VAL A 69 -3.39 18.71 -6.12
C VAL A 69 -1.91 18.71 -5.75
N MET A 70 -1.47 17.76 -4.93
CA MET A 70 -0.05 17.61 -4.58
C MET A 70 0.83 17.31 -5.79
N LYS A 71 0.35 16.44 -6.70
CA LYS A 71 1.06 16.17 -7.98
C LYS A 71 1.25 17.45 -8.79
N ASP A 72 0.25 18.29 -8.88
CA ASP A 72 0.31 19.54 -9.62
C ASP A 72 1.24 20.57 -8.95
N LEU A 73 1.21 20.63 -7.62
CA LEU A 73 2.18 21.42 -6.84
C LEU A 73 3.61 20.94 -7.07
N TYR A 74 3.83 19.62 -7.13
CA TYR A 74 5.14 19.03 -7.41
C TYR A 74 5.64 19.40 -8.80
N LEU A 75 4.79 19.34 -9.82
CA LEU A 75 5.14 19.74 -11.18
C LEU A 75 5.50 21.23 -11.25
N SER A 76 4.74 22.10 -10.57
CA SER A 76 5.02 23.52 -10.47
C SER A 76 6.35 23.79 -9.76
N MET A 77 6.65 23.02 -8.71
CA MET A 77 7.91 23.11 -7.98
C MET A 77 9.10 22.68 -8.85
N ILE A 78 9.01 21.59 -9.62
CA ILE A 78 10.06 21.17 -10.56
C ILE A 78 10.32 22.28 -11.59
N LEU A 79 9.27 22.87 -12.13
CA LEU A 79 9.40 23.96 -13.09
C LEU A 79 10.12 25.16 -12.47
N SER A 80 9.74 25.56 -11.26
CA SER A 80 10.36 26.66 -10.53
C SER A 80 11.85 26.41 -10.26
N VAL A 81 12.22 25.18 -9.87
CA VAL A 81 13.64 24.82 -9.65
C VAL A 81 14.40 24.81 -10.96
N THR A 82 13.80 24.38 -12.06
CA THR A 82 14.42 24.43 -13.38
C THR A 82 14.78 25.87 -13.75
N PHE A 83 13.88 26.82 -13.54
CA PHE A 83 14.14 28.25 -13.72
C PHE A 83 15.27 28.74 -12.76
N ALA A 84 15.21 28.34 -11.48
CA ALA A 84 16.25 28.71 -10.54
C ALA A 84 17.64 28.21 -10.95
N LEU A 85 17.74 26.99 -11.52
CA LEU A 85 18.98 26.45 -12.06
C LEU A 85 19.50 27.25 -13.27
N VAL A 86 18.61 27.67 -14.18
CA VAL A 86 18.98 28.53 -15.31
C VAL A 86 19.53 29.87 -14.78
N PHE A 87 18.87 30.49 -13.81
CA PHE A 87 19.39 31.73 -13.20
C PHE A 87 20.70 31.51 -12.46
N ALA A 88 20.86 30.39 -11.74
CA ALA A 88 22.09 30.06 -11.04
C ALA A 88 23.30 29.84 -11.97
N THR A 89 23.05 29.52 -13.24
CA THR A 89 24.12 29.42 -14.26
C THR A 89 24.42 30.75 -14.95
N VAL A 90 23.43 31.60 -15.15
CA VAL A 90 23.57 32.87 -15.87
C VAL A 90 24.07 34.00 -14.95
N LEU A 91 23.58 34.05 -13.71
CA LEU A 91 23.89 35.13 -12.76
C LEU A 91 25.42 35.26 -12.46
N PRO A 92 26.17 34.18 -12.28
CA PRO A 92 27.62 34.23 -12.07
C PRO A 92 28.38 34.89 -13.23
N ILE A 93 27.93 34.67 -14.47
CA ILE A 93 28.54 35.28 -15.65
C ILE A 93 28.41 36.84 -15.59
N LEU A 94 27.35 37.35 -15.01
CA LEU A 94 27.07 38.79 -14.89
C LEU A 94 27.75 39.40 -13.66
N THR A 95 27.87 38.65 -12.56
CA THR A 95 28.34 39.13 -11.25
C THR A 95 29.80 38.78 -10.96
N GLY A 96 30.42 37.88 -11.76
CA GLY A 96 31.77 37.40 -11.52
C GLY A 96 31.90 36.45 -10.32
N THR A 97 30.78 35.92 -9.81
CA THR A 97 30.74 34.93 -8.72
C THR A 97 31.06 33.52 -9.25
N ASP A 98 31.42 32.59 -8.37
CA ASP A 98 31.69 31.21 -8.75
C ASP A 98 30.40 30.48 -9.09
N PRO A 99 30.22 29.98 -10.35
CA PRO A 99 29.04 29.24 -10.75
C PRO A 99 28.83 27.97 -9.93
N THR A 100 29.89 27.34 -9.44
CA THR A 100 29.85 26.09 -8.70
C THR A 100 29.11 26.27 -7.37
N MET A 101 29.33 27.40 -6.69
CA MET A 101 28.65 27.73 -5.43
C MET A 101 27.18 28.02 -5.63
N THR A 102 26.82 28.77 -6.67
CA THR A 102 25.43 29.14 -6.92
C THR A 102 24.60 27.96 -7.38
N VAL A 103 25.09 27.17 -8.32
CA VAL A 103 24.41 25.95 -8.77
C VAL A 103 24.35 24.90 -7.66
N GLY A 104 25.44 24.69 -6.92
CA GLY A 104 25.50 23.79 -5.79
C GLY A 104 24.49 24.14 -4.70
N GLY A 105 24.35 25.43 -4.37
CA GLY A 105 23.33 25.93 -3.44
C GLY A 105 21.90 25.61 -3.87
N VAL A 106 21.57 25.81 -5.14
CA VAL A 106 20.23 25.50 -5.68
C VAL A 106 19.98 23.98 -5.65
N VAL A 107 20.94 23.14 -5.99
CA VAL A 107 20.82 21.67 -5.95
C VAL A 107 20.59 21.17 -4.52
N VAL A 108 21.33 21.69 -3.54
CA VAL A 108 21.15 21.31 -2.13
C VAL A 108 19.78 21.76 -1.63
N MET A 109 19.36 23.01 -1.93
CA MET A 109 18.03 23.50 -1.58
C MET A 109 16.93 22.61 -2.19
N TYR A 110 17.06 22.21 -3.46
CA TYR A 110 16.14 21.33 -4.12
C TYR A 110 16.05 19.96 -3.44
N ALA A 111 17.16 19.38 -3.04
CA ALA A 111 17.17 18.10 -2.31
C ALA A 111 16.38 18.20 -1.00
N PHE A 112 16.51 19.30 -0.23
CA PHE A 112 15.73 19.51 0.98
C PHE A 112 14.23 19.63 0.69
N VAL A 113 13.87 20.39 -0.34
CA VAL A 113 12.47 20.53 -0.77
C VAL A 113 11.88 19.19 -1.19
N GLN A 114 12.62 18.36 -1.91
CA GLN A 114 12.20 17.01 -2.31
C GLN A 114 11.92 16.10 -1.11
N VAL A 115 12.79 16.10 -0.11
CA VAL A 115 12.60 15.31 1.11
C VAL A 115 11.36 15.79 1.87
N GLY A 116 11.19 17.11 2.00
CA GLY A 116 10.00 17.71 2.64
C GLY A 116 8.71 17.36 1.90
N PHE A 117 8.73 17.40 0.58
CA PHE A 117 7.59 17.05 -0.26
C PHE A 117 7.24 15.56 -0.15
N LEU A 118 8.24 14.68 -0.17
CA LEU A 118 8.03 13.25 0.03
C LEU A 118 7.31 12.97 1.36
N PHE A 119 7.76 13.62 2.44
CA PHE A 119 7.14 13.50 3.75
C PHE A 119 5.68 13.99 3.76
N LEU A 120 5.40 15.10 3.08
CA LEU A 120 4.06 15.66 2.94
C LEU A 120 3.11 14.69 2.21
N VAL A 121 3.54 14.14 1.07
CA VAL A 121 2.77 13.16 0.30
C VAL A 121 2.52 11.89 1.12
N GLN A 122 3.54 11.37 1.80
CA GLN A 122 3.40 10.17 2.61
C GLN A 122 2.39 10.36 3.75
N ARG A 123 2.30 11.56 4.32
CA ARG A 123 1.33 11.87 5.39
C ARG A 123 -0.09 12.09 4.88
N SER A 124 -0.25 12.51 3.63
CA SER A 124 -1.55 12.84 3.03
C SER A 124 -2.17 11.68 2.26
N ALA A 125 -1.36 10.68 1.90
CA ALA A 125 -1.84 9.49 1.22
C ALA A 125 -2.82 8.72 2.12
N PRO A 126 -3.97 8.25 1.60
CA PRO A 126 -4.86 7.38 2.34
C PRO A 126 -4.12 6.09 2.70
N TYR A 127 -4.42 5.57 3.90
CA TYR A 127 -3.85 4.31 4.34
C TYR A 127 -4.54 3.16 3.58
N ASP A 128 -3.91 2.73 2.51
CA ASP A 128 -4.35 1.61 1.67
C ASP A 128 -3.13 0.73 1.34
N PRO A 129 -2.67 -0.08 2.30
CA PRO A 129 -1.49 -0.91 2.10
C PRO A 129 -1.80 -2.04 1.12
N VAL A 130 -0.99 -2.18 0.09
CA VAL A 130 -1.06 -3.30 -0.87
C VAL A 130 -0.62 -4.61 -0.19
N TRP A 131 0.35 -4.51 0.72
CA TRP A 131 1.01 -5.67 1.33
C TRP A 131 0.40 -6.04 2.68
N TYR A 132 0.09 -7.32 2.84
CA TYR A 132 -0.19 -7.92 4.13
C TYR A 132 1.07 -8.55 4.71
N HIS A 133 1.40 -8.18 5.95
CA HIS A 133 2.53 -8.73 6.71
C HIS A 133 1.95 -9.52 7.90
N PRO A 134 1.95 -10.84 7.85
CA PRO A 134 1.51 -11.65 8.99
C PRO A 134 2.54 -11.58 10.13
N ASP A 135 2.06 -11.30 11.35
CA ASP A 135 2.91 -11.14 12.54
C ASP A 135 3.64 -12.41 12.97
N ASP A 136 3.19 -13.57 12.51
CA ASP A 136 3.54 -14.87 13.10
C ASP A 136 4.30 -15.82 12.15
N ARG A 137 4.91 -15.31 11.07
CA ARG A 137 5.62 -16.15 10.10
C ARG A 137 7.05 -15.70 9.83
N ASP A 138 7.91 -16.72 9.71
CA ASP A 138 9.24 -16.59 9.12
C ASP A 138 9.19 -15.82 7.78
N GLN A 139 10.22 -14.99 7.56
CA GLN A 139 10.36 -14.18 6.36
C GLN A 139 10.14 -15.00 5.09
N THR A 140 9.13 -14.64 4.33
CA THR A 140 8.81 -15.32 3.07
C THR A 140 9.93 -15.11 2.05
N ALA A 141 10.02 -16.00 1.04
CA ALA A 141 11.04 -15.91 -0.02
C ALA A 141 11.09 -14.55 -0.73
N ALA A 142 9.94 -13.88 -0.91
CA ALA A 142 9.90 -12.55 -1.53
C ALA A 142 10.41 -11.44 -0.57
N GLU A 143 10.16 -11.53 0.74
CA GLU A 143 10.74 -10.58 1.72
C GLU A 143 12.25 -10.71 1.81
N ARG A 144 12.76 -11.94 1.82
CA ARG A 144 14.21 -12.19 1.73
C ARG A 144 14.79 -11.61 0.46
N LYS A 145 14.09 -11.78 -0.68
CA LYS A 145 14.50 -11.24 -1.97
C LYS A 145 14.52 -9.71 -1.97
N ILE A 146 13.45 -9.08 -1.45
CA ILE A 146 13.36 -7.62 -1.32
C ILE A 146 14.45 -7.11 -0.38
N ARG A 147 14.56 -7.66 0.83
CA ARG A 147 15.57 -7.26 1.81
C ARG A 147 16.98 -7.46 1.29
N GLY A 148 17.26 -8.60 0.65
CA GLY A 148 18.56 -8.87 0.02
C GLY A 148 18.89 -7.87 -1.08
N SER A 149 17.92 -7.51 -1.92
CA SER A 149 18.12 -6.51 -2.98
C SER A 149 18.34 -5.10 -2.43
N VAL A 150 17.65 -4.72 -1.36
CA VAL A 150 17.84 -3.42 -0.69
C VAL A 150 19.24 -3.34 -0.07
N ILE A 151 19.67 -4.38 0.65
CA ILE A 151 21.03 -4.44 1.23
C ILE A 151 22.09 -4.38 0.12
N ALA A 152 21.92 -5.17 -0.95
CA ALA A 152 22.84 -5.15 -2.09
C ALA A 152 22.84 -3.78 -2.79
N GLY A 153 21.69 -3.16 -2.98
CA GLY A 153 21.56 -1.82 -3.55
C GLY A 153 22.30 -0.76 -2.72
N ILE A 154 22.11 -0.76 -1.41
CA ILE A 154 22.80 0.17 -0.50
C ILE A 154 24.30 -0.05 -0.53
N LEU A 155 24.76 -1.31 -0.47
CA LEU A 155 26.20 -1.61 -0.52
C LEU A 155 26.85 -1.17 -1.85
N LEU A 156 26.19 -1.48 -2.99
CA LEU A 156 26.68 -1.06 -4.30
C LEU A 156 26.68 0.46 -4.45
N THR A 157 25.66 1.14 -3.95
CA THR A 157 25.60 2.61 -3.93
C THR A 157 26.73 3.20 -3.09
N SER A 158 27.00 2.64 -1.91
CA SER A 158 28.08 3.10 -1.04
C SER A 158 29.46 2.91 -1.71
N ILE A 159 29.68 1.78 -2.39
CA ILE A 159 30.91 1.52 -3.16
C ILE A 159 31.01 2.51 -4.33
N ALA A 160 29.92 2.77 -5.04
CA ALA A 160 29.91 3.69 -6.17
C ALA A 160 30.16 5.15 -5.74
N ILE A 161 29.60 5.57 -4.60
CA ILE A 161 29.91 6.88 -3.98
C ILE A 161 31.39 6.99 -3.63
N ALA A 162 31.95 5.98 -2.95
CA ALA A 162 33.38 5.96 -2.61
C ALA A 162 34.25 6.01 -3.87
N GLY A 163 33.91 5.23 -4.91
CA GLY A 163 34.60 5.25 -6.20
C GLY A 163 34.54 6.62 -6.88
N SER A 164 33.35 7.24 -6.92
CA SER A 164 33.18 8.59 -7.48
C SER A 164 34.01 9.64 -6.71
N LEU A 165 34.06 9.54 -5.38
CA LEU A 165 34.84 10.43 -4.55
C LEU A 165 36.36 10.23 -4.76
N PHE A 166 36.80 8.99 -4.95
CA PHE A 166 38.19 8.66 -5.21
C PHE A 166 38.70 9.24 -6.55
N VAL A 167 37.83 9.25 -7.57
CA VAL A 167 38.11 9.88 -8.86
C VAL A 167 38.17 11.41 -8.71
N LEU A 168 37.19 12.01 -8.01
CA LEU A 168 37.16 13.46 -7.76
C LEU A 168 38.39 13.97 -6.99
N LEU A 169 38.91 13.18 -6.05
CA LEU A 169 40.12 13.51 -5.30
C LEU A 169 41.42 13.29 -6.09
N GLY A 170 41.31 12.89 -7.36
CA GLY A 170 42.49 12.67 -8.21
C GLY A 170 43.37 11.49 -7.81
N GLN A 171 42.85 10.55 -7.00
CA GLN A 171 43.58 9.37 -6.54
C GLN A 171 43.51 8.18 -7.51
N THR A 172 42.97 8.42 -8.72
CA THR A 172 42.87 7.45 -9.80
C THR A 172 43.60 7.94 -11.04
N PRO A 173 43.98 7.05 -11.95
CA PRO A 173 44.60 7.45 -13.22
C PRO A 173 43.64 8.18 -14.17
N ILE A 174 42.37 8.30 -13.80
CA ILE A 174 41.37 9.02 -14.57
C ILE A 174 41.33 10.47 -14.09
N SER A 175 41.58 11.42 -15.01
CA SER A 175 41.47 12.84 -14.68
C SER A 175 40.01 13.21 -14.36
N PRO A 176 39.74 13.94 -13.27
CA PRO A 176 38.38 14.36 -12.89
C PRO A 176 37.66 15.14 -14.00
N GLU A 177 38.41 15.86 -14.84
CA GLU A 177 37.87 16.66 -15.96
C GLU A 177 37.38 15.81 -17.13
N ALA A 178 37.78 14.52 -17.22
CA ALA A 178 37.35 13.63 -18.29
C ALA A 178 35.91 13.18 -18.18
N ILE A 179 35.30 13.29 -16.99
CA ILE A 179 33.94 12.85 -16.70
C ILE A 179 33.07 14.07 -16.34
N PRO A 180 31.97 14.31 -17.07
CA PRO A 180 31.06 15.39 -16.72
C PRO A 180 30.52 15.28 -15.28
N LEU A 181 30.49 16.38 -14.55
CA LEU A 181 30.06 16.44 -13.13
C LEU A 181 28.72 15.71 -12.83
N PRO A 182 27.67 15.80 -13.68
CA PRO A 182 26.42 15.09 -13.45
C PRO A 182 26.57 13.57 -13.35
N ILE A 183 27.55 12.98 -14.01
CA ILE A 183 27.78 11.52 -13.99
C ILE A 183 28.25 11.07 -12.59
N TYR A 184 29.04 11.90 -11.90
CA TYR A 184 29.46 11.60 -10.52
C TYR A 184 28.30 11.52 -9.54
N ALA A 185 27.19 12.19 -9.82
CA ALA A 185 25.97 12.09 -9.03
C ALA A 185 25.03 10.96 -9.53
N ALA A 186 24.92 10.78 -10.86
CA ALA A 186 24.01 9.80 -11.45
C ALA A 186 24.52 8.35 -11.30
N PHE A 187 25.82 8.11 -11.45
CA PHE A 187 26.41 6.78 -11.38
C PHE A 187 26.18 6.10 -10.02
N PRO A 188 26.42 6.76 -8.86
CA PRO A 188 26.14 6.16 -7.55
C PRO A 188 24.67 5.84 -7.28
N THR A 189 23.72 6.55 -7.90
CA THR A 189 22.29 6.30 -7.69
C THR A 189 21.76 5.14 -8.53
N THR A 190 22.45 4.73 -9.59
CA THR A 190 22.05 3.66 -10.50
C THR A 190 21.77 2.32 -9.80
N PRO A 191 22.56 1.84 -8.82
CA PRO A 191 22.29 0.57 -8.15
C PRO A 191 20.99 0.55 -7.35
N LEU A 192 20.43 1.71 -6.95
CA LEU A 192 19.15 1.78 -6.27
C LEU A 192 17.95 1.43 -7.19
N LEU A 193 18.14 1.39 -8.51
CA LEU A 193 17.14 0.90 -9.44
C LEU A 193 16.84 -0.59 -9.22
N ILE A 194 17.82 -1.38 -8.81
CA ILE A 194 17.66 -2.84 -8.64
C ILE A 194 16.58 -3.17 -7.59
N PRO A 195 16.69 -2.68 -6.33
CA PRO A 195 15.62 -2.92 -5.36
C PRO A 195 14.27 -2.34 -5.79
N GLY A 196 14.26 -1.16 -6.44
CA GLY A 196 13.04 -0.55 -6.95
C GLY A 196 12.31 -1.43 -7.96
N LEU A 197 13.02 -2.01 -8.92
CA LEU A 197 12.45 -2.92 -9.92
C LEU A 197 11.97 -4.23 -9.29
N ILE A 198 12.68 -4.76 -8.30
CA ILE A 198 12.29 -5.98 -7.60
C ILE A 198 11.02 -5.76 -6.78
N VAL A 199 10.95 -4.67 -6.00
CA VAL A 199 9.74 -4.31 -5.24
C VAL A 199 8.55 -4.14 -6.17
N ARG A 200 8.71 -3.39 -7.26
CA ARG A 200 7.66 -3.19 -8.27
C ARG A 200 7.19 -4.50 -8.91
N SER A 201 8.12 -5.43 -9.17
CA SER A 201 7.76 -6.75 -9.71
C SER A 201 6.95 -7.59 -8.73
N GLU A 202 7.30 -7.58 -7.45
CA GLU A 202 6.55 -8.30 -6.40
C GLU A 202 5.19 -7.64 -6.13
N GLU A 203 5.13 -6.30 -6.11
CA GLU A 203 3.87 -5.55 -6.00
C GLU A 203 2.90 -5.87 -7.14
N ARG A 204 3.40 -5.95 -8.38
CA ARG A 204 2.56 -6.32 -9.53
C ARG A 204 1.93 -7.70 -9.33
N LYS A 205 2.66 -8.68 -8.80
CA LYS A 205 2.12 -10.02 -8.52
C LYS A 205 0.98 -10.00 -7.50
N VAL A 206 1.06 -9.10 -6.49
CA VAL A 206 -0.03 -8.93 -5.52
C VAL A 206 -1.23 -8.31 -6.21
N LYS A 207 -1.05 -7.26 -6.99
CA LYS A 207 -2.14 -6.61 -7.74
C LYS A 207 -2.81 -7.57 -8.74
N ASP A 208 -2.03 -8.37 -9.47
CA ASP A 208 -2.58 -9.38 -10.40
C ASP A 208 -3.47 -10.40 -9.65
N ARG A 209 -3.16 -10.72 -8.40
CA ARG A 209 -4.02 -11.58 -7.55
C ARG A 209 -5.26 -10.85 -7.06
N ASP A 210 -5.14 -9.57 -6.72
CA ASP A 210 -6.27 -8.75 -6.26
C ASP A 210 -7.31 -8.55 -7.37
N ASP A 211 -6.86 -8.34 -8.60
CA ASP A 211 -7.74 -8.20 -9.76
C ASP A 211 -8.58 -9.48 -9.98
N GLU A 212 -7.96 -10.65 -9.87
CA GLU A 212 -8.65 -11.93 -10.01
C GLU A 212 -9.48 -12.31 -8.78
N PHE A 213 -9.17 -11.74 -7.63
CA PHE A 213 -9.88 -12.04 -6.38
C PHE A 213 -11.35 -11.65 -6.43
N THR A 214 -11.69 -10.53 -7.06
CA THR A 214 -13.09 -10.11 -7.26
C THR A 214 -13.88 -11.15 -8.04
N ASN A 215 -13.29 -11.73 -9.09
CA ASN A 215 -13.90 -12.80 -9.88
C ASN A 215 -14.09 -14.08 -9.07
N PHE A 216 -13.08 -14.44 -8.26
CA PHE A 216 -13.13 -15.60 -7.37
C PHE A 216 -14.24 -15.46 -6.33
N ILE A 217 -14.36 -14.33 -5.62
CA ILE A 217 -15.38 -14.10 -4.59
C ILE A 217 -16.80 -14.12 -5.18
N ARG A 218 -16.98 -13.50 -6.32
CA ARG A 218 -18.28 -13.54 -7.03
C ARG A 218 -18.68 -14.98 -7.37
N ALA A 219 -17.72 -15.78 -7.86
CA ALA A 219 -17.93 -17.17 -8.18
C ALA A 219 -18.19 -18.02 -6.91
N LEU A 220 -17.49 -17.74 -5.81
CA LEU A 220 -17.66 -18.39 -4.51
C LEU A 220 -19.08 -18.16 -3.99
N GLY A 221 -19.50 -16.90 -3.87
CA GLY A 221 -20.83 -16.53 -3.39
C GLY A 221 -21.96 -17.11 -4.24
N ALA A 222 -21.87 -17.00 -5.57
CA ALA A 222 -22.87 -17.58 -6.48
C ALA A 222 -22.98 -19.11 -6.33
N THR A 223 -21.84 -19.80 -6.11
CA THR A 223 -21.84 -21.27 -5.99
C THR A 223 -22.32 -21.73 -4.60
N GLU A 224 -22.00 -21.01 -3.54
CA GLU A 224 -22.50 -21.29 -2.18
C GLU A 224 -24.01 -21.12 -2.10
N THR A 225 -24.54 -20.04 -2.65
CA THR A 225 -25.99 -19.78 -2.71
C THR A 225 -26.73 -20.85 -3.52
N ALA A 226 -26.19 -21.26 -4.66
CA ALA A 226 -26.83 -22.22 -5.54
C ALA A 226 -26.82 -23.66 -4.99
N LYS A 227 -25.80 -24.06 -4.23
CA LYS A 227 -25.60 -25.45 -3.81
C LYS A 227 -25.93 -25.73 -2.35
N GLN A 228 -26.10 -24.70 -1.51
CA GLN A 228 -26.25 -24.84 -0.05
C GLN A 228 -25.21 -25.82 0.56
N SER A 229 -24.01 -25.82 0.03
CA SER A 229 -22.98 -26.82 0.31
C SER A 229 -21.80 -26.20 1.07
N THR A 230 -21.05 -27.03 1.76
CA THR A 230 -19.85 -26.61 2.50
C THR A 230 -18.82 -25.98 1.56
N THR A 231 -18.09 -24.97 2.03
CA THR A 231 -17.07 -24.25 1.27
C THR A 231 -16.07 -25.19 0.58
N SER A 232 -15.71 -26.30 1.19
CA SER A 232 -14.79 -27.28 0.60
C SER A 232 -15.33 -27.86 -0.71
N ARG A 233 -16.64 -28.18 -0.80
CA ARG A 233 -17.26 -28.67 -2.04
C ARG A 233 -17.40 -27.59 -3.11
N VAL A 234 -17.63 -26.37 -2.69
CA VAL A 234 -17.65 -25.21 -3.59
C VAL A 234 -16.28 -25.00 -4.20
N LEU A 235 -15.24 -25.01 -3.39
CA LEU A 235 -13.86 -24.86 -3.83
C LEU A 235 -13.40 -26.01 -4.74
N GLU A 236 -13.88 -27.23 -4.53
CA GLU A 236 -13.63 -28.37 -5.45
C GLU A 236 -14.10 -28.06 -6.89
N THR A 237 -15.19 -27.33 -7.02
CA THR A 237 -15.70 -26.89 -8.33
C THR A 237 -14.91 -25.72 -8.88
N LEU A 238 -14.60 -24.74 -8.03
CA LEU A 238 -13.92 -23.51 -8.42
C LEU A 238 -12.46 -23.72 -8.79
N ARG A 239 -11.74 -24.63 -8.13
CA ARG A 239 -10.33 -24.91 -8.45
C ARG A 239 -10.10 -25.41 -9.89
N LYS A 240 -11.16 -25.90 -10.56
CA LYS A 240 -11.11 -26.32 -11.96
C LYS A 240 -11.19 -25.13 -12.93
N LYS A 241 -11.54 -23.96 -12.43
CA LYS A 241 -11.62 -22.72 -13.19
C LYS A 241 -10.28 -21.98 -13.06
N ASP A 242 -9.85 -21.37 -14.14
CA ASP A 242 -8.65 -20.55 -14.13
C ASP A 242 -8.96 -19.15 -13.54
N PHE A 243 -8.24 -18.79 -12.49
CA PHE A 243 -8.24 -17.48 -11.83
C PHE A 243 -6.85 -16.83 -11.93
N GLY A 244 -6.14 -17.04 -13.04
CA GLY A 244 -4.85 -16.42 -13.30
C GLY A 244 -3.83 -16.61 -12.17
N ALA A 245 -3.27 -15.51 -11.69
CA ALA A 245 -2.26 -15.51 -10.64
C ALA A 245 -2.75 -16.05 -9.28
N LEU A 246 -4.06 -16.13 -9.07
CA LEU A 246 -4.67 -16.60 -7.82
C LEU A 246 -4.92 -18.12 -7.80
N THR A 247 -4.95 -18.78 -8.96
CA THR A 247 -5.27 -20.23 -9.10
C THR A 247 -4.47 -21.12 -8.15
N PRO A 248 -3.12 -20.97 -8.01
CA PRO A 248 -2.34 -21.80 -7.10
C PRO A 248 -2.76 -21.65 -5.63
N ASN A 249 -3.08 -20.41 -5.22
CA ASN A 249 -3.48 -20.12 -3.85
C ASN A 249 -4.86 -20.72 -3.54
N ILE A 250 -5.79 -20.72 -4.51
CA ILE A 250 -7.10 -21.36 -4.37
C ILE A 250 -6.97 -22.89 -4.25
N ASP A 251 -6.09 -23.50 -5.03
CA ASP A 251 -5.83 -24.94 -4.94
C ASP A 251 -5.24 -25.32 -3.57
N ASP A 252 -4.34 -24.51 -3.04
CA ASP A 252 -3.77 -24.73 -1.71
C ASP A 252 -4.79 -24.50 -0.59
N LEU A 253 -5.68 -23.51 -0.70
CA LEU A 253 -6.81 -23.33 0.21
C LEU A 253 -7.72 -24.55 0.21
N TYR A 254 -8.08 -25.07 -0.98
CA TYR A 254 -8.87 -26.28 -1.12
C TYR A 254 -8.20 -27.47 -0.45
N LYS A 255 -6.89 -27.73 -0.71
CA LYS A 255 -6.13 -28.83 -0.10
C LYS A 255 -6.18 -28.76 1.43
N ARG A 256 -5.96 -27.56 2.01
CA ARG A 256 -6.00 -27.35 3.46
C ARG A 256 -7.36 -27.66 4.06
N LEU A 257 -8.44 -27.20 3.44
CA LEU A 257 -9.80 -27.48 3.90
C LEU A 257 -10.16 -28.97 3.71
N ASN A 258 -9.67 -29.61 2.66
CA ASN A 258 -9.93 -31.03 2.40
C ASN A 258 -9.24 -31.96 3.41
N ILE A 259 -8.04 -31.60 3.90
CA ILE A 259 -7.35 -32.34 4.98
C ILE A 259 -7.86 -31.94 6.37
N ARG A 260 -8.99 -31.22 6.45
CA ARG A 260 -9.68 -30.78 7.68
C ARG A 260 -8.86 -29.86 8.57
N ILE A 261 -7.98 -29.05 8.00
CA ILE A 261 -7.46 -27.89 8.74
C ILE A 261 -8.63 -26.98 9.08
N GLU A 262 -8.62 -26.43 10.28
CA GLU A 262 -9.63 -25.47 10.74
C GLU A 262 -9.82 -24.35 9.72
N PRO A 263 -11.07 -24.02 9.33
CA PRO A 263 -11.32 -23.02 8.28
C PRO A 263 -10.64 -21.69 8.53
N GLU A 264 -10.63 -21.23 9.77
CA GLU A 264 -9.94 -19.97 10.14
C GLU A 264 -8.45 -20.04 9.80
N MET A 265 -7.78 -21.12 10.17
CA MET A 265 -6.37 -21.33 9.87
C MET A 265 -6.11 -21.46 8.36
N ALA A 266 -7.00 -22.14 7.63
CA ALA A 266 -6.87 -22.31 6.18
C ALA A 266 -6.97 -20.94 5.44
N TRP A 267 -7.94 -20.10 5.82
CA TRP A 267 -8.10 -18.75 5.27
C TRP A 267 -6.98 -17.80 5.70
N ARG A 268 -6.49 -17.88 6.94
CA ARG A 268 -5.32 -17.12 7.39
C ARG A 268 -4.07 -17.47 6.57
N HIS A 269 -3.86 -18.75 6.29
CA HIS A 269 -2.77 -19.18 5.41
C HIS A 269 -2.95 -18.69 3.97
N PHE A 270 -4.17 -18.73 3.45
CA PHE A 270 -4.48 -18.18 2.12
C PHE A 270 -4.13 -16.70 2.02
N SER A 271 -4.54 -15.89 3.00
CA SER A 271 -4.18 -14.47 3.08
C SER A 271 -2.67 -14.25 3.16
N SER A 272 -1.98 -15.07 3.96
CA SER A 272 -0.51 -14.99 4.10
C SER A 272 0.22 -15.36 2.82
N ASP A 273 -0.27 -16.35 2.08
CA ASP A 273 0.36 -16.81 0.84
C ASP A 273 0.12 -15.84 -0.33
N THR A 274 -1.05 -15.19 -0.37
CA THR A 274 -1.36 -14.14 -1.36
C THR A 274 -0.65 -12.83 -1.07
N ARG A 275 -0.37 -12.52 0.22
CA ARG A 275 0.24 -11.27 0.70
C ARG A 275 -0.56 -10.03 0.38
N SER A 276 -1.79 -10.16 -0.03
CA SER A 276 -2.68 -9.06 -0.30
C SER A 276 -3.40 -8.63 0.97
N TYR A 277 -3.36 -7.34 1.25
CA TYR A 277 -4.13 -6.74 2.34
C TYR A 277 -5.65 -6.81 2.06
N LEU A 278 -6.05 -6.63 0.80
CA LEU A 278 -7.44 -6.77 0.36
C LEU A 278 -7.98 -8.17 0.65
N ILE A 279 -7.24 -9.20 0.23
CA ILE A 279 -7.62 -10.61 0.43
C ILE A 279 -7.66 -10.95 1.91
N GLN A 280 -6.74 -10.43 2.71
CA GLN A 280 -6.73 -10.63 4.16
C GLN A 280 -7.97 -10.04 4.82
N LYS A 281 -8.32 -8.80 4.51
CA LYS A 281 -9.51 -8.14 5.08
C LYS A 281 -10.79 -8.84 4.70
N PHE A 282 -10.90 -9.26 3.45
CA PHE A 282 -12.05 -10.03 3.00
C PHE A 282 -12.13 -11.40 3.69
N SER A 283 -11.01 -12.10 3.84
CA SER A 283 -10.96 -13.40 4.52
C SER A 283 -11.42 -13.29 5.98
N GLU A 284 -11.03 -12.22 6.68
CA GLU A 284 -11.51 -11.93 8.04
C GLU A 284 -13.03 -11.70 8.07
N MET A 285 -13.55 -10.87 7.16
CA MET A 285 -15.00 -10.61 7.07
C MET A 285 -15.79 -11.89 6.73
N TYR A 286 -15.29 -12.70 5.80
CA TYR A 286 -15.92 -13.97 5.43
C TYR A 286 -16.02 -14.95 6.60
N LEU A 287 -14.97 -15.02 7.43
CA LEU A 287 -14.96 -15.87 8.62
C LEU A 287 -15.91 -15.37 9.72
N LEU A 288 -16.03 -14.05 9.89
CA LEU A 288 -16.94 -13.45 10.87
C LEU A 288 -18.43 -13.60 10.47
N GLY A 289 -18.73 -13.70 9.18
CA GLY A 289 -20.10 -13.85 8.65
C GLY A 289 -20.64 -15.29 8.66
N ARG A 290 -19.83 -16.25 9.11
CA ARG A 290 -20.19 -17.67 9.23
C ARG A 290 -20.53 -18.06 10.66
#